data_7b799b92456920a22244be4dc508996e
#
_entry.id   7b799b92456920a22244be4dc508996e
#
_cell.length_a   1.000
_cell.length_b   1.000
_cell.length_c   1.000
_cell.angle_alpha   90.00
_cell.angle_beta   90.00
_cell.angle_gamma   90.00
#
_symmetry.space_group_name_H-M   'P 1'
#
loop_
_entity.id
_entity.type
_entity.pdbx_description
1 polymer ?
#
loop_
_entity_poly.entity_id
_entity_poly.type
_entity_poly.pdbx_seq_one_letter_code
_entity_poly.pdbx_strand_id
1 'polypeptide(L)'
;LFYDENRERNVWMKGNYFLGDKKFRLDEIPVPETGEHDVLIRVAACGICGTDVHIYHGSKGSAEVHPPVILGHELAGVVEKTGSAVTTVKPGDHVTVDPNSYCGKCHYCKIGKKQVCESLYAVGVNRDGGFAQYCAVPETQCYQLDKEIPLQYGAMTEPLACCIHGIDRI
;
A
#
# COMPACT_ATOMS: atom_id res chain seq x y z
N LEU A 1 35.11 18.67 -6.24
CA LEU A 1 34.32 17.65 -5.52
C LEU A 1 33.25 18.44 -4.76
N PHE A 2 32.06 18.61 -5.36
CA PHE A 2 30.92 19.14 -4.66
C PHE A 2 30.33 17.97 -3.88
N TYR A 3 30.43 18.00 -2.57
CA TYR A 3 29.70 17.14 -1.65
C TYR A 3 28.21 17.59 -1.71
N ASP A 4 27.35 16.74 -2.19
CA ASP A 4 25.90 16.99 -2.20
C ASP A 4 25.35 16.78 -0.79
N GLU A 5 25.21 17.87 -0.05
CA GLU A 5 24.68 17.89 1.33
C GLU A 5 23.23 17.37 1.42
N ASN A 6 22.54 17.15 0.28
CA ASN A 6 21.21 16.54 0.23
C ASN A 6 21.24 15.02 0.26
N ARG A 7 22.39 14.38 0.06
CA ARG A 7 22.52 12.92 0.08
C ARG A 7 22.37 12.32 1.47
N GLU A 8 22.60 13.08 2.53
CA GLU A 8 22.51 12.60 3.92
C GLU A 8 21.05 12.55 4.46
N ARG A 9 20.06 13.11 3.76
CA ARG A 9 18.65 13.10 4.18
C ARG A 9 17.78 12.10 3.44
N ASN A 10 18.24 11.51 2.35
CA ASN A 10 17.48 10.50 1.63
C ASN A 10 17.91 9.11 2.10
N VAL A 11 17.14 8.54 3.01
CA VAL A 11 17.25 7.12 3.33
C VAL A 11 16.78 6.36 2.09
N TRP A 12 17.63 5.45 1.57
CA TRP A 12 17.34 4.65 0.39
C TRP A 12 16.71 3.32 0.80
N MET A 13 15.84 2.79 -0.05
CA MET A 13 15.20 1.50 0.13
C MET A 13 15.24 0.68 -1.15
N LYS A 14 15.07 -0.63 -1.03
CA LYS A 14 14.83 -1.49 -2.19
C LYS A 14 13.34 -1.48 -2.52
N GLY A 15 13.02 -1.21 -3.80
CA GLY A 15 11.68 -1.29 -4.36
C GLY A 15 11.67 -2.06 -5.67
N ASN A 16 10.66 -2.90 -5.87
CA ASN A 16 10.53 -3.74 -7.05
C ASN A 16 9.48 -3.14 -8.00
N TYR A 17 9.93 -2.34 -8.97
CA TYR A 17 9.07 -1.71 -9.96
C TYR A 17 8.57 -2.70 -11.01
N PHE A 18 7.27 -2.72 -11.23
CA PHE A 18 6.68 -3.23 -12.45
C PHE A 18 6.81 -2.17 -13.56
N LEU A 19 7.43 -2.56 -14.67
CA LEU A 19 7.75 -1.67 -15.80
C LEU A 19 6.77 -1.83 -16.98
N GLY A 20 5.75 -2.69 -16.84
CA GLY A 20 4.95 -3.16 -17.96
C GLY A 20 5.62 -4.32 -18.70
N ASP A 21 4.94 -4.88 -19.71
CA ASP A 21 5.46 -5.92 -20.59
C ASP A 21 6.12 -7.11 -19.87
N LYS A 22 5.54 -7.55 -18.77
CA LYS A 22 6.03 -8.65 -17.93
C LYS A 22 7.44 -8.42 -17.36
N LYS A 23 7.80 -7.18 -17.10
CA LYS A 23 9.13 -6.82 -16.59
C LYS A 23 9.04 -6.23 -15.19
N PHE A 24 9.88 -6.74 -14.31
CA PHE A 24 10.16 -6.14 -13.01
C PHE A 24 11.61 -5.70 -12.93
N ARG A 25 11.87 -4.67 -12.13
CA ARG A 25 13.21 -4.19 -11.83
C ARG A 25 13.33 -3.82 -10.36
N LEU A 26 14.26 -4.47 -9.67
CA LEU A 26 14.61 -4.14 -8.30
C LEU A 26 15.63 -2.98 -8.32
N ASP A 27 15.23 -1.85 -7.75
CA ASP A 27 16.05 -0.64 -7.68
C ASP A 27 16.26 -0.20 -6.23
N GLU A 28 17.33 0.60 -6.03
CA GLU A 28 17.47 1.45 -4.85
C GLU A 28 16.81 2.79 -5.13
N ILE A 29 15.81 3.13 -4.33
CA ILE A 29 14.97 4.31 -4.51
C ILE A 29 14.85 5.07 -3.18
N PRO A 30 14.54 6.37 -3.20
CA PRO A 30 14.29 7.11 -1.96
C PRO A 30 13.12 6.48 -1.18
N VAL A 31 13.24 6.46 0.15
CA VAL A 31 12.10 6.15 1.02
C VAL A 31 11.00 7.19 0.79
N PRO A 32 9.72 6.79 0.67
CA PRO A 32 8.63 7.72 0.41
C PRO A 32 8.54 8.82 1.47
N GLU A 33 8.29 10.04 1.03
CA GLU A 33 7.92 11.12 1.95
C GLU A 33 6.56 10.84 2.58
N THR A 34 6.41 11.25 3.83
CA THR A 34 5.20 11.06 4.62
C THR A 34 4.45 12.39 4.67
N GLY A 35 3.26 12.46 4.07
CA GLY A 35 2.35 13.59 4.21
C GLY A 35 1.80 13.72 5.63
N GLU A 36 1.06 14.80 5.91
CA GLU A 36 0.53 15.09 7.25
C GLU A 36 -0.35 13.94 7.79
N HIS A 37 -1.12 13.29 6.94
CA HIS A 37 -2.05 12.20 7.29
C HIS A 37 -1.54 10.82 6.86
N ASP A 38 -0.27 10.70 6.46
CA ASP A 38 0.27 9.45 5.99
C ASP A 38 1.05 8.71 7.08
N VAL A 39 1.06 7.40 6.93
CA VAL A 39 1.81 6.45 7.76
C VAL A 39 2.86 5.80 6.88
N LEU A 40 4.13 5.89 7.27
CA LEU A 40 5.22 5.13 6.65
C LEU A 40 5.32 3.79 7.35
N ILE A 41 5.13 2.73 6.60
CA ILE A 41 5.17 1.36 7.09
C ILE A 41 6.46 0.69 6.60
N ARG A 42 7.25 0.16 7.53
CA ARG A 42 8.32 -0.78 7.20
C ARG A 42 7.69 -2.13 6.95
N VAL A 43 7.64 -2.52 5.67
CA VAL A 43 6.96 -3.74 5.22
C VAL A 43 7.70 -4.97 5.73
N ALA A 44 6.99 -5.86 6.42
CA ALA A 44 7.52 -7.12 6.91
C ALA A 44 7.12 -8.30 6.02
N ALA A 45 5.92 -8.24 5.45
CA ALA A 45 5.41 -9.24 4.53
C ALA A 45 4.44 -8.59 3.55
N CYS A 46 4.43 -9.09 2.31
CA CYS A 46 3.46 -8.73 1.29
C CYS A 46 3.11 -9.98 0.47
N GLY A 47 1.83 -10.28 0.34
CA GLY A 47 1.31 -11.36 -0.49
C GLY A 47 1.38 -11.03 -1.99
N ILE A 48 1.35 -12.07 -2.81
CA ILE A 48 1.18 -11.96 -4.27
C ILE A 48 -0.24 -12.36 -4.61
N CYS A 49 -1.05 -11.40 -5.00
CA CYS A 49 -2.45 -11.59 -5.38
C CYS A 49 -2.60 -12.05 -6.84
N GLY A 50 -3.73 -12.67 -7.16
CA GLY A 50 -4.13 -12.92 -8.54
C GLY A 50 -4.20 -11.64 -9.39
N THR A 51 -4.49 -10.50 -8.76
CA THR A 51 -4.45 -9.18 -9.40
C THR A 51 -3.05 -8.82 -9.91
N ASP A 52 -2.00 -9.08 -9.12
CA ASP A 52 -0.60 -8.84 -9.55
C ASP A 52 -0.24 -9.70 -10.76
N VAL A 53 -0.70 -10.95 -10.77
CA VAL A 53 -0.51 -11.88 -11.91
C VAL A 53 -1.24 -11.38 -13.15
N HIS A 54 -2.48 -10.89 -13.02
CA HIS A 54 -3.24 -10.30 -14.12
C HIS A 54 -2.56 -9.05 -14.68
N ILE A 55 -2.09 -8.15 -13.80
CA ILE A 55 -1.33 -6.95 -14.19
C ILE A 55 -0.05 -7.36 -14.94
N TYR A 56 0.69 -8.33 -14.41
CA TYR A 56 1.89 -8.87 -15.05
C TYR A 56 1.62 -9.35 -16.48
N HIS A 57 0.48 -10.01 -16.72
CA HIS A 57 0.09 -10.50 -18.05
C HIS A 57 -0.54 -9.43 -18.95
N GLY A 58 -0.67 -8.17 -18.47
CA GLY A 58 -1.26 -7.08 -19.24
C GLY A 58 -2.79 -7.15 -19.35
N SER A 59 -3.44 -7.93 -18.48
CA SER A 59 -4.90 -8.00 -18.42
C SER A 59 -5.46 -6.68 -17.88
N LYS A 60 -6.55 -6.21 -18.47
CA LYS A 60 -7.29 -5.06 -17.95
C LYS A 60 -8.01 -5.47 -16.66
N GLY A 61 -7.69 -4.81 -15.56
CA GLY A 61 -8.38 -4.94 -14.27
C GLY A 61 -9.44 -3.86 -14.05
N SER A 62 -9.98 -3.81 -12.84
CA SER A 62 -10.92 -2.76 -12.40
C SER A 62 -10.24 -1.39 -12.24
N ALA A 63 -8.93 -1.35 -12.05
CA ALA A 63 -8.12 -0.13 -11.98
C ALA A 63 -7.08 -0.12 -13.11
N GLU A 64 -6.88 1.03 -13.72
CA GLU A 64 -5.84 1.23 -14.71
C GLU A 64 -4.48 1.34 -14.01
N VAL A 65 -3.51 0.58 -14.53
CA VAL A 65 -2.14 0.55 -14.02
C VAL A 65 -1.22 1.35 -14.93
N HIS A 66 -0.47 2.26 -14.37
CA HIS A 66 0.46 3.13 -15.11
C HIS A 66 1.90 2.84 -14.67
N PRO A 67 2.61 1.91 -15.36
CA PRO A 67 4.02 1.67 -15.09
C PRO A 67 4.91 2.90 -15.36
N PRO A 68 6.00 3.11 -14.59
CA PRO A 68 6.48 2.23 -13.53
C PRO A 68 5.70 2.39 -12.23
N VAL A 69 5.40 1.28 -11.55
CA VAL A 69 4.70 1.27 -10.26
C VAL A 69 5.19 0.09 -9.41
N ILE A 70 5.25 0.26 -8.10
CA ILE A 70 5.52 -0.83 -7.16
C ILE A 70 4.19 -1.50 -6.85
N LEU A 71 4.06 -2.79 -7.20
CA LEU A 71 2.86 -3.57 -6.91
C LEU A 71 2.86 -4.09 -5.46
N GLY A 72 1.87 -4.93 -5.14
CA GLY A 72 1.71 -5.57 -3.83
C GLY A 72 0.79 -4.78 -2.90
N HIS A 73 -0.39 -5.35 -2.63
CA HIS A 73 -1.46 -4.71 -1.86
C HIS A 73 -1.92 -5.52 -0.64
N GLU A 74 -1.44 -6.75 -0.48
CA GLU A 74 -1.69 -7.62 0.66
C GLU A 74 -0.53 -7.50 1.65
N LEU A 75 -0.38 -6.36 2.32
CA LEU A 75 0.81 -6.08 3.12
C LEU A 75 0.53 -5.91 4.61
N ALA A 76 1.53 -6.27 5.41
CA ALA A 76 1.61 -5.93 6.82
C ALA A 76 3.03 -5.54 7.20
N GLY A 77 3.14 -4.72 8.24
CA GLY A 77 4.43 -4.24 8.70
C GLY A 77 4.35 -3.51 10.02
N VAL A 78 5.41 -2.78 10.31
CA VAL A 78 5.56 -1.97 11.51
C VAL A 78 5.54 -0.51 11.10
N VAL A 79 4.77 0.31 11.81
CA VAL A 79 4.78 1.76 11.62
C VAL A 79 6.18 2.29 11.95
N GLU A 80 6.84 2.87 10.94
CA GLU A 80 8.17 3.48 11.08
C GLU A 80 8.05 4.95 11.48
N LYS A 81 7.15 5.68 10.80
CA LYS A 81 6.94 7.11 11.00
C LYS A 81 5.49 7.46 10.70
N THR A 82 4.99 8.51 11.35
CA THR A 82 3.65 9.07 11.09
C THR A 82 3.77 10.54 10.71
N GLY A 83 2.87 11.00 9.87
CA GLY A 83 2.64 12.42 9.64
C GLY A 83 2.11 13.12 10.89
N SER A 84 2.21 14.44 10.90
CA SER A 84 1.90 15.27 12.08
C SER A 84 0.42 15.26 12.50
N ALA A 85 -0.48 14.93 11.60
CA ALA A 85 -1.93 14.88 11.85
C ALA A 85 -2.47 13.45 12.07
N VAL A 86 -1.61 12.42 12.00
CA VAL A 86 -1.99 11.02 12.25
C VAL A 86 -2.31 10.82 13.72
N THR A 87 -3.46 10.20 14.00
CA THR A 87 -3.96 9.95 15.36
C THR A 87 -4.30 8.51 15.66
N THR A 88 -4.43 7.66 14.64
CA THR A 88 -4.94 6.30 14.76
C THR A 88 -3.88 5.26 15.08
N VAL A 89 -2.64 5.52 14.70
CA VAL A 89 -1.49 4.63 14.92
C VAL A 89 -0.24 5.45 15.28
N LYS A 90 0.78 4.78 15.82
CA LYS A 90 2.06 5.39 16.22
C LYS A 90 3.25 4.50 15.82
N PRO A 91 4.47 5.06 15.75
CA PRO A 91 5.68 4.28 15.50
C PRO A 91 5.79 3.07 16.43
N GLY A 92 6.13 1.91 15.85
CA GLY A 92 6.22 0.62 16.53
C GLY A 92 4.92 -0.18 16.61
N ASP A 93 3.79 0.35 16.13
CA ASP A 93 2.56 -0.44 16.01
C ASP A 93 2.64 -1.41 14.83
N HIS A 94 2.07 -2.59 15.00
CA HIS A 94 1.87 -3.55 13.92
C HIS A 94 0.60 -3.18 13.16
N VAL A 95 0.68 -3.16 11.82
CA VAL A 95 -0.46 -2.75 10.98
C VAL A 95 -0.57 -3.63 9.74
N THR A 96 -1.80 -3.74 9.26
CA THR A 96 -2.15 -4.17 7.90
C THR A 96 -2.85 -3.02 7.17
N VAL A 97 -3.06 -3.17 5.87
CA VAL A 97 -3.55 -2.08 5.02
C VAL A 97 -4.79 -2.54 4.24
N ASP A 98 -5.85 -1.72 4.25
CA ASP A 98 -6.86 -1.75 3.18
C ASP A 98 -6.29 -0.97 1.99
N PRO A 99 -6.01 -1.61 0.85
CA PRO A 99 -5.38 -0.93 -0.29
C PRO A 99 -6.28 0.13 -0.93
N ASN A 100 -7.61 0.07 -0.72
CA ASN A 100 -8.58 0.89 -1.42
C ASN A 100 -8.81 2.23 -0.74
N SER A 101 -8.40 3.32 -1.37
CA SER A 101 -8.66 4.67 -0.91
C SER A 101 -9.76 5.34 -1.72
N TYR A 102 -10.66 6.01 -1.02
CA TYR A 102 -11.83 6.68 -1.62
C TYR A 102 -11.89 8.14 -1.20
N CYS A 103 -12.48 8.99 -2.04
CA CYS A 103 -12.46 10.44 -1.83
C CYS A 103 -13.38 10.96 -0.73
N GLY A 104 -14.34 10.17 -0.26
CA GLY A 104 -15.31 10.53 0.78
C GLY A 104 -16.39 11.56 0.36
N LYS A 105 -16.24 12.25 -0.78
CA LYS A 105 -17.06 13.39 -1.18
C LYS A 105 -17.89 13.23 -2.45
N CYS A 106 -17.60 12.27 -3.32
CA CYS A 106 -18.39 12.01 -4.52
C CYS A 106 -19.77 11.40 -4.18
N HIS A 107 -20.63 11.34 -5.18
CA HIS A 107 -21.98 10.78 -5.02
C HIS A 107 -21.95 9.37 -4.38
N TYR A 108 -21.13 8.47 -4.92
CA TYR A 108 -21.06 7.09 -4.45
C TYR A 108 -20.56 6.98 -3.00
N CYS A 109 -19.56 7.77 -2.61
CA CYS A 109 -19.09 7.81 -1.23
C CYS A 109 -20.19 8.27 -0.27
N LYS A 110 -20.95 9.29 -0.65
CA LYS A 110 -22.05 9.83 0.18
C LYS A 110 -23.20 8.87 0.39
N ILE A 111 -23.45 7.96 -0.55
CA ILE A 111 -24.49 6.92 -0.43
C ILE A 111 -23.94 5.57 0.07
N GLY A 112 -22.69 5.55 0.61
CA GLY A 112 -22.07 4.36 1.21
C GLY A 112 -21.51 3.34 0.23
N LYS A 113 -21.49 3.66 -1.08
CA LYS A 113 -20.93 2.78 -2.14
C LYS A 113 -19.48 3.17 -2.46
N LYS A 114 -18.61 3.13 -1.45
CA LYS A 114 -17.21 3.57 -1.53
C LYS A 114 -16.40 2.79 -2.58
N GLN A 115 -16.70 1.52 -2.79
CA GLN A 115 -16.03 0.62 -3.74
C GLN A 115 -16.16 1.06 -5.21
N VAL A 116 -17.10 1.96 -5.52
CA VAL A 116 -17.28 2.56 -6.84
C VAL A 116 -17.04 4.07 -6.82
N CYS A 117 -16.15 4.52 -5.95
CA CYS A 117 -15.73 5.92 -5.87
C CYS A 117 -15.15 6.40 -7.21
N GLU A 118 -15.56 7.60 -7.64
CA GLU A 118 -15.07 8.22 -8.89
C GLU A 118 -13.56 8.50 -8.90
N SER A 119 -12.96 8.61 -7.72
CA SER A 119 -11.52 8.87 -7.53
C SER A 119 -10.90 7.76 -6.70
N LEU A 120 -11.33 6.52 -6.93
CA LEU A 120 -10.74 5.36 -6.26
C LEU A 120 -9.28 5.17 -6.70
N TYR A 121 -8.40 4.95 -5.75
CA TYR A 121 -7.07 4.41 -6.04
C TYR A 121 -6.76 3.24 -5.11
N ALA A 122 -5.85 2.38 -5.55
CA ALA A 122 -5.43 1.22 -4.79
C ALA A 122 -3.90 1.21 -4.64
N VAL A 123 -3.45 1.17 -3.38
CA VAL A 123 -2.03 0.96 -3.03
C VAL A 123 -1.59 -0.39 -3.57
N GLY A 124 -0.43 -0.44 -4.22
CA GLY A 124 0.09 -1.66 -4.85
C GLY A 124 -0.61 -2.06 -6.15
N VAL A 125 -1.42 -1.16 -6.73
CA VAL A 125 -2.04 -1.35 -8.05
C VAL A 125 -1.78 -0.13 -8.94
N ASN A 126 -2.32 1.04 -8.59
CA ASN A 126 -2.09 2.30 -9.31
C ASN A 126 -1.44 3.39 -8.44
N ARG A 127 -0.97 3.01 -7.27
CA ARG A 127 -0.07 3.71 -6.35
C ARG A 127 0.96 2.71 -5.87
N ASP A 128 2.17 3.18 -5.54
CA ASP A 128 3.24 2.33 -5.02
C ASP A 128 2.81 1.58 -3.76
N GLY A 129 3.15 0.29 -3.71
CA GLY A 129 2.70 -0.66 -2.70
C GLY A 129 3.81 -1.41 -1.98
N GLY A 130 3.46 -2.64 -1.55
CA GLY A 130 4.23 -3.42 -0.58
C GLY A 130 5.40 -4.24 -1.15
N PHE A 131 5.61 -4.29 -2.48
CA PHE A 131 6.82 -4.96 -3.01
C PHE A 131 8.05 -4.06 -2.87
N ALA A 132 8.20 -3.45 -1.71
CA ALA A 132 9.29 -2.58 -1.29
C ALA A 132 9.57 -2.72 0.21
N GLN A 133 10.68 -2.15 0.68
CA GLN A 133 11.00 -2.17 2.11
C GLN A 133 10.11 -1.23 2.94
N TYR A 134 9.62 -0.14 2.31
CA TYR A 134 8.70 0.80 2.93
C TYR A 134 7.57 1.15 1.98
N CYS A 135 6.39 1.42 2.57
CA CYS A 135 5.20 1.86 1.86
C CYS A 135 4.55 3.00 2.66
N ALA A 136 4.20 4.10 1.99
CA ALA A 136 3.47 5.20 2.59
C ALA A 136 1.99 5.11 2.21
N VAL A 137 1.12 5.15 3.22
CA VAL A 137 -0.34 5.04 3.04
C VAL A 137 -1.08 6.03 3.95
N PRO A 138 -2.27 6.53 3.58
CA PRO A 138 -3.10 7.31 4.47
C PRO A 138 -3.45 6.55 5.75
N GLU A 139 -3.52 7.23 6.89
CA GLU A 139 -3.89 6.61 8.18
C GLU A 139 -5.24 5.89 8.14
N THR A 140 -6.19 6.39 7.32
CA THR A 140 -7.52 5.79 7.14
C THR A 140 -7.50 4.40 6.51
N GLN A 141 -6.37 3.99 5.94
CA GLN A 141 -6.15 2.67 5.36
C GLN A 141 -5.34 1.74 6.28
N CYS A 142 -4.82 2.25 7.40
CA CYS A 142 -4.06 1.48 8.37
C CYS A 142 -4.98 0.87 9.41
N TYR A 143 -4.86 -0.43 9.62
CA TYR A 143 -5.56 -1.17 10.65
C TYR A 143 -4.53 -1.79 11.59
N GLN A 144 -4.65 -1.43 12.88
CA GLN A 144 -3.76 -1.95 13.91
C GLN A 144 -3.98 -3.45 14.10
N LEU A 145 -2.88 -4.18 14.19
CA LEU A 145 -2.84 -5.60 14.53
C LEU A 145 -2.37 -5.78 15.97
N ASP A 146 -2.84 -6.84 16.62
CA ASP A 146 -2.24 -7.28 17.86
C ASP A 146 -0.77 -7.67 17.61
N LYS A 147 0.12 -7.24 18.53
CA LYS A 147 1.56 -7.50 18.41
C LYS A 147 1.93 -8.98 18.51
N GLU A 148 1.05 -9.80 19.06
CA GLU A 148 1.22 -11.25 19.11
C GLU A 148 0.97 -11.94 17.75
N ILE A 149 0.28 -11.24 16.81
CA ILE A 149 0.05 -11.77 15.47
C ILE A 149 1.34 -11.64 14.66
N PRO A 150 1.92 -12.75 14.18
CA PRO A 150 3.05 -12.70 13.27
C PRO A 150 2.68 -11.92 11.99
N LEU A 151 3.55 -11.00 11.56
CA LEU A 151 3.23 -10.06 10.47
C LEU A 151 2.96 -10.74 9.13
N GLN A 152 3.53 -11.94 8.88
CA GLN A 152 3.19 -12.74 7.71
C GLN A 152 1.71 -13.17 7.69
N TYR A 153 1.08 -13.39 8.86
CA TYR A 153 -0.36 -13.64 8.95
C TYR A 153 -1.15 -12.33 8.86
N GLY A 154 -0.57 -11.22 9.36
CA GLY A 154 -1.12 -9.88 9.18
C GLY A 154 -1.30 -9.50 7.70
N ALA A 155 -0.38 -9.91 6.82
CA ALA A 155 -0.49 -9.69 5.39
C ALA A 155 -1.66 -10.46 4.74
N MET A 156 -2.17 -11.51 5.38
CA MET A 156 -3.34 -12.26 4.91
C MET A 156 -4.68 -11.62 5.31
N THR A 157 -4.67 -10.51 6.03
CA THR A 157 -5.90 -9.83 6.48
C THR A 157 -6.72 -9.32 5.29
N GLU A 158 -6.08 -8.74 4.28
CA GLU A 158 -6.76 -8.22 3.10
C GLU A 158 -7.48 -9.34 2.32
N PRO A 159 -6.83 -10.43 1.87
CA PRO A 159 -7.52 -11.50 1.17
C PRO A 159 -8.56 -12.21 2.04
N LEU A 160 -8.35 -12.32 3.35
CA LEU A 160 -9.36 -12.86 4.28
C LEU A 160 -10.60 -11.95 4.34
N ALA A 161 -10.42 -10.63 4.39
CA ALA A 161 -11.52 -9.67 4.38
C ALA A 161 -12.34 -9.78 3.09
N CYS A 162 -11.70 -9.98 1.93
CA CYS A 162 -12.37 -10.25 0.66
C CYS A 162 -13.22 -11.54 0.73
N CYS A 163 -12.67 -12.62 1.31
CA CYS A 163 -13.40 -13.87 1.48
C CYS A 163 -14.63 -13.72 2.41
N ILE A 164 -14.46 -13.04 3.55
CA ILE A 164 -15.57 -12.79 4.51
C ILE A 164 -16.64 -11.96 3.82
N HIS A 165 -16.26 -10.87 3.12
CA HIS A 165 -17.20 -10.04 2.39
C HIS A 165 -18.00 -10.83 1.35
N GLY A 166 -17.37 -11.78 0.67
CA GLY A 166 -18.05 -12.69 -0.26
C GLY A 166 -19.06 -13.58 0.44
N ILE A 167 -18.71 -14.17 1.60
CA ILE A 167 -19.59 -15.02 2.39
C ILE A 167 -20.81 -14.24 2.91
N ASP A 168 -20.61 -12.99 3.34
CA ASP A 168 -21.69 -12.13 3.86
C ASP A 168 -22.72 -11.73 2.79
N ARG A 169 -22.50 -12.07 1.52
CA ARG A 169 -23.39 -11.77 0.39
C ARG A 169 -24.25 -12.98 -0.04
N ILE A 170 -24.00 -14.15 0.53
CA ILE A 170 -24.73 -15.38 0.25
C ILE A 170 -25.80 -15.58 1.31
#